data_b994e145414c8be4c2ac53b348443483
#
_entry.id   b994e145414c8be4c2ac53b348443483
#
_cell.length_a   1.000
_cell.length_b   1.000
_cell.length_c   1.000
_cell.angle_alpha   90.00
_cell.angle_beta   90.00
_cell.angle_gamma   90.00
#
_symmetry.space_group_name_H-M   'P 1'
#
loop_
_entity.id
_entity.type
_entity.pdbx_description
1 polymer ?
#
loop_
_entity_poly.entity_id
_entity_poly.type
_entity_poly.pdbx_seq_one_letter_code
_entity_poly.pdbx_strand_id
1 'polypeptide(L)'
;VYKVCRDGGRLLCQAPTGIGKSMSVLFPALKSMGNESVGPIFYLTARGTTRTAAENALAILRDTEPELHLRSVTLTAKDKICLCETRECTPEACPYANGYYARIKGALWDVLDVPCLTAETLQEYAERHTVCPFELGLDSSLWSDVIIGDYNYLFDPVMYLKRFFSDGRGEYAFLVDEAHNLV
;
A
#
# COMPACT_ATOMS: atom_id res chain seq x y z
N VAL A 1 -18.37 1.80 8.97
CA VAL A 1 -16.92 1.99 8.78
C VAL A 1 -16.43 3.20 9.57
N TYR A 2 -16.82 4.44 9.24
CA TYR A 2 -16.33 5.68 9.87
C TYR A 2 -16.25 5.61 11.41
N LYS A 3 -17.37 5.26 12.08
CA LYS A 3 -17.40 5.16 13.55
C LYS A 3 -16.42 4.10 14.09
N VAL A 4 -16.31 2.96 13.42
CA VAL A 4 -15.42 1.87 13.84
C VAL A 4 -13.96 2.25 13.69
N CYS A 5 -13.60 2.94 12.60
CA CYS A 5 -12.23 3.45 12.43
C CYS A 5 -11.91 4.52 13.50
N ARG A 6 -12.81 5.48 13.73
CA ARG A 6 -12.62 6.57 14.70
C ARG A 6 -12.54 6.08 16.15
N ASP A 7 -13.45 5.19 16.54
CA ASP A 7 -13.65 4.82 17.95
C ASP A 7 -12.92 3.51 18.33
N GLY A 8 -12.27 2.88 17.35
CA GLY A 8 -11.69 1.54 17.47
C GLY A 8 -12.77 0.45 17.46
N GLY A 9 -12.43 -0.71 16.94
CA GLY A 9 -13.35 -1.84 16.94
C GLY A 9 -13.25 -2.74 15.72
N ARG A 10 -14.25 -3.60 15.54
CA ARG A 10 -14.30 -4.55 14.42
C ARG A 10 -15.67 -4.50 13.76
N LEU A 11 -15.69 -4.54 12.43
CA LEU A 11 -16.92 -4.57 11.63
C LEU A 11 -16.80 -5.68 10.59
N LEU A 12 -17.72 -6.63 10.64
CA LEU A 12 -17.94 -7.60 9.56
C LEU A 12 -19.13 -7.12 8.73
N CYS A 13 -18.91 -6.93 7.44
CA CYS A 13 -19.92 -6.43 6.52
C CYS A 13 -20.03 -7.36 5.32
N GLN A 14 -21.20 -7.92 5.10
CA GLN A 14 -21.51 -8.70 3.90
C GLN A 14 -22.28 -7.82 2.93
N ALA A 15 -21.78 -7.73 1.70
CA ALA A 15 -22.39 -6.91 0.65
C ALA A 15 -22.27 -7.61 -0.71
N PRO A 16 -23.29 -7.51 -1.59
CA PRO A 16 -23.23 -8.11 -2.93
C PRO A 16 -22.15 -7.45 -3.77
N THR A 17 -21.73 -8.14 -4.84
CA THR A 17 -20.81 -7.60 -5.84
C THR A 17 -21.45 -6.43 -6.60
N GLY A 18 -20.63 -5.48 -7.06
CA GLY A 18 -21.09 -4.37 -7.93
C GLY A 18 -21.67 -3.16 -7.21
N ILE A 19 -21.84 -3.16 -5.90
CA ILE A 19 -22.40 -2.00 -5.14
C ILE A 19 -21.35 -0.94 -4.76
N GLY A 20 -20.13 -1.03 -5.27
CA GLY A 20 -19.08 -0.06 -4.92
C GLY A 20 -18.43 -0.30 -3.56
N LYS A 21 -18.24 -1.56 -3.15
CA LYS A 21 -17.66 -1.93 -1.83
C LYS A 21 -16.37 -1.17 -1.52
N SER A 22 -15.41 -1.12 -2.46
CA SER A 22 -14.11 -0.46 -2.24
C SER A 22 -14.29 1.01 -1.87
N MET A 23 -15.09 1.76 -2.61
CA MET A 23 -15.41 3.16 -2.29
C MET A 23 -16.13 3.29 -0.95
N SER A 24 -17.12 2.39 -0.70
CA SER A 24 -17.94 2.41 0.52
C SER A 24 -17.16 2.15 1.80
N VAL A 25 -15.97 1.55 1.73
CA VAL A 25 -15.09 1.33 2.88
C VAL A 25 -13.93 2.31 2.92
N LEU A 26 -13.34 2.66 1.78
CA LEU A 26 -12.21 3.60 1.69
C LEU A 26 -12.61 5.03 2.06
N PHE A 27 -13.67 5.57 1.47
CA PHE A 27 -14.11 6.95 1.74
C PHE A 27 -14.35 7.22 3.24
N PRO A 28 -15.17 6.43 3.96
CA PRO A 28 -15.37 6.68 5.38
C PRO A 28 -14.15 6.39 6.26
N ALA A 29 -13.25 5.48 5.84
CA ALA A 29 -12.00 5.26 6.54
C ALA A 29 -11.06 6.47 6.39
N LEU A 30 -10.88 6.99 5.17
CA LEU A 30 -10.12 8.22 4.91
C LEU A 30 -10.68 9.41 5.67
N LYS A 31 -12.01 9.55 5.71
CA LYS A 31 -12.66 10.61 6.48
C LYS A 31 -12.35 10.52 7.98
N SER A 32 -12.08 9.33 8.53
CA SER A 32 -11.71 9.18 9.93
C SER A 32 -10.27 9.62 10.24
N MET A 33 -9.36 9.61 9.27
CA MET A 33 -7.98 10.09 9.45
C MET A 33 -7.92 11.58 9.78
N GLY A 34 -8.84 12.39 9.24
CA GLY A 34 -8.89 13.84 9.50
C GLY A 34 -9.14 14.24 10.95
N ASN A 35 -9.44 13.29 11.85
CA ASN A 35 -9.62 13.53 13.27
C ASN A 35 -8.39 13.12 14.13
N GLU A 36 -7.24 12.92 13.52
CA GLU A 36 -5.96 12.53 14.18
C GLU A 36 -6.01 11.23 14.98
N SER A 37 -7.11 10.48 14.92
CA SER A 37 -7.31 9.23 15.68
C SER A 37 -6.99 7.97 14.88
N VAL A 38 -6.67 8.10 13.59
CA VAL A 38 -6.39 6.96 12.70
C VAL A 38 -5.16 7.30 11.86
N GLY A 39 -4.16 6.44 11.94
CA GLY A 39 -2.97 6.49 11.10
C GLY A 39 -3.19 5.85 9.72
N PRO A 40 -2.16 5.29 9.09
CA PRO A 40 -2.27 4.69 7.76
C PRO A 40 -3.34 3.60 7.67
N ILE A 41 -4.01 3.57 6.51
CA ILE A 41 -5.03 2.58 6.17
C ILE A 41 -4.38 1.45 5.37
N PHE A 42 -4.53 0.22 5.82
CA PHE A 42 -4.13 -0.98 5.09
C PHE A 42 -5.36 -1.57 4.38
N TYR A 43 -5.38 -1.50 3.05
CA TYR A 43 -6.38 -2.18 2.23
C TYR A 43 -5.81 -3.52 1.75
N LEU A 44 -6.31 -4.61 2.33
CA LEU A 44 -5.76 -5.95 2.15
C LEU A 44 -6.70 -6.81 1.31
N THR A 45 -6.15 -7.48 0.30
CA THR A 45 -6.91 -8.31 -0.63
C THR A 45 -6.06 -9.46 -1.19
N ALA A 46 -6.68 -10.56 -1.56
CA ALA A 46 -6.00 -11.71 -2.16
C ALA A 46 -5.77 -11.59 -3.68
N ARG A 47 -6.47 -10.69 -4.38
CA ARG A 47 -6.53 -10.67 -5.85
C ARG A 47 -6.10 -9.35 -6.46
N GLY A 48 -5.40 -9.44 -7.61
CA GLY A 48 -5.00 -8.27 -8.39
C GLY A 48 -6.18 -7.38 -8.83
N THR A 49 -7.28 -7.97 -9.27
CA THR A 49 -8.48 -7.24 -9.69
C THR A 49 -9.10 -6.38 -8.60
N THR A 50 -9.06 -6.83 -7.36
CA THR A 50 -9.56 -6.06 -6.20
C THR A 50 -8.58 -4.97 -5.78
N ARG A 51 -7.27 -5.12 -6.04
CA ARG A 51 -6.28 -4.03 -5.90
C ARG A 51 -6.60 -2.90 -6.85
N THR A 52 -6.80 -3.20 -8.14
CA THR A 52 -7.19 -2.21 -9.15
C THR A 52 -8.49 -1.50 -8.79
N ALA A 53 -9.46 -2.19 -8.19
CA ALA A 53 -10.70 -1.56 -7.73
C ALA A 53 -10.45 -0.55 -6.59
N ALA A 54 -9.52 -0.83 -5.68
CA ALA A 54 -9.12 0.11 -4.65
C ALA A 54 -8.35 1.31 -5.22
N GLU A 55 -7.41 1.08 -6.15
CA GLU A 55 -6.67 2.13 -6.85
C GLU A 55 -7.62 3.08 -7.59
N ASN A 56 -8.58 2.52 -8.33
CA ASN A 56 -9.62 3.30 -9.04
C ASN A 56 -10.50 4.12 -8.07
N ALA A 57 -10.87 3.55 -6.93
CA ALA A 57 -11.64 4.27 -5.92
C ALA A 57 -10.85 5.47 -5.37
N LEU A 58 -9.55 5.29 -5.11
CA LEU A 58 -8.69 6.38 -4.66
C LEU A 58 -8.46 7.43 -5.76
N ALA A 59 -8.35 7.02 -7.01
CA ALA A 59 -8.25 7.94 -8.15
C ALA A 59 -9.50 8.83 -8.26
N ILE A 60 -10.70 8.23 -8.19
CA ILE A 60 -11.97 8.97 -8.20
C ILE A 60 -12.03 9.98 -7.05
N LEU A 61 -11.58 9.60 -5.85
CA LEU A 61 -11.57 10.52 -4.70
C LEU A 61 -10.62 11.70 -4.92
N ARG A 62 -9.43 11.49 -5.48
CA ARG A 62 -8.50 12.59 -5.83
C ARG A 62 -9.06 13.51 -6.90
N ASP A 63 -9.71 12.95 -7.93
CA ASP A 63 -10.30 13.72 -9.02
C ASP A 63 -11.50 14.56 -8.53
N THR A 64 -12.27 14.05 -7.57
CA THR A 64 -13.44 14.71 -7.00
C THR A 64 -13.07 15.79 -5.99
N GLU A 65 -12.00 15.60 -5.25
CA GLU A 65 -11.51 16.48 -4.18
C GLU A 65 -10.05 16.87 -4.44
N PRO A 66 -9.78 17.87 -5.30
CA PRO A 66 -8.41 18.27 -5.68
C PRO A 66 -7.55 18.75 -4.49
N GLU A 67 -8.18 19.24 -3.43
CA GLU A 67 -7.50 19.63 -2.18
C GLU A 67 -7.06 18.44 -1.32
N LEU A 68 -7.46 17.23 -1.70
CA LEU A 68 -7.14 16.02 -0.96
C LEU A 68 -5.71 15.55 -1.27
N HIS A 69 -4.78 15.87 -0.39
CA HIS A 69 -3.39 15.38 -0.47
C HIS A 69 -3.29 13.92 0.00
N LEU A 70 -3.82 13.01 -0.82
CA LEU A 70 -3.89 11.58 -0.51
C LEU A 70 -2.79 10.82 -1.25
N ARG A 71 -1.91 10.18 -0.50
CA ARG A 71 -0.85 9.31 -1.02
C ARG A 71 -1.21 7.84 -0.85
N SER A 72 -1.01 7.05 -1.89
CA SER A 72 -1.20 5.61 -1.81
C SER A 72 -0.07 4.84 -2.49
N VAL A 73 0.22 3.66 -1.96
CA VAL A 73 1.16 2.71 -2.54
C VAL A 73 0.54 1.33 -2.66
N THR A 74 0.74 0.68 -3.80
CA THR A 74 0.35 -0.72 -4.01
C THR A 74 1.57 -1.62 -3.89
N LEU A 75 1.64 -2.37 -2.80
CA LEU A 75 2.70 -3.33 -2.57
C LEU A 75 2.47 -4.59 -3.42
N THR A 76 3.43 -4.89 -4.27
CA THR A 76 3.41 -6.03 -5.17
C THR A 76 4.50 -7.02 -4.77
N ALA A 77 4.21 -8.30 -4.86
CA ALA A 77 5.17 -9.36 -4.52
C ALA A 77 6.47 -9.23 -5.33
N LYS A 78 7.60 -9.49 -4.69
CA LYS A 78 8.94 -9.24 -5.25
C LYS A 78 9.19 -9.95 -6.58
N ASP A 79 8.64 -11.14 -6.77
CA ASP A 79 8.72 -11.91 -8.01
C ASP A 79 7.94 -11.28 -9.18
N LYS A 80 6.93 -10.47 -8.89
CA LYS A 80 6.10 -9.81 -9.91
C LYS A 80 6.58 -8.42 -10.29
N ILE A 81 7.29 -7.73 -9.38
CA ILE A 81 7.74 -6.35 -9.60
C ILE A 81 9.23 -6.28 -9.94
N CYS A 82 9.97 -7.38 -9.81
CA CYS A 82 11.42 -7.42 -10.07
C CYS A 82 11.71 -7.07 -11.53
N LEU A 83 12.73 -6.22 -11.73
CA LEU A 83 13.21 -5.79 -13.06
C LEU A 83 14.27 -6.74 -13.64
N CYS A 84 14.78 -7.69 -12.85
CA CYS A 84 15.76 -8.66 -13.30
C CYS A 84 15.08 -9.93 -13.83
N GLU A 85 15.61 -10.54 -14.88
CA GLU A 85 15.14 -11.83 -15.40
C GLU A 85 15.28 -12.95 -14.37
N THR A 86 16.39 -12.93 -13.62
CA THR A 86 16.63 -13.87 -12.51
C THR A 86 16.62 -13.11 -11.18
N ARG A 87 15.88 -13.64 -10.21
CA ARG A 87 15.78 -13.02 -8.89
C ARG A 87 16.92 -13.49 -7.97
N GLU A 88 18.08 -12.90 -8.14
CA GLU A 88 19.23 -13.07 -7.24
C GLU A 88 19.51 -11.71 -6.57
N CYS A 89 19.04 -11.56 -5.33
CA CYS A 89 19.02 -10.28 -4.63
C CYS A 89 20.29 -10.03 -3.82
N THR A 90 21.46 -10.28 -4.42
CA THR A 90 22.76 -9.95 -3.81
C THR A 90 23.36 -8.71 -4.48
N PRO A 91 24.18 -7.92 -3.80
CA PRO A 91 24.83 -6.75 -4.42
C PRO A 91 25.69 -7.10 -5.63
N GLU A 92 26.23 -8.31 -5.71
CA GLU A 92 27.07 -8.78 -6.79
C GLU A 92 26.27 -9.13 -8.05
N ALA A 93 25.06 -9.69 -7.88
CA ALA A 93 24.22 -10.18 -8.97
C ALA A 93 23.13 -9.20 -9.42
N CYS A 94 22.67 -8.31 -8.52
CA CYS A 94 21.55 -7.40 -8.81
C CYS A 94 22.01 -5.94 -8.82
N PRO A 95 21.95 -5.24 -9.98
CA PRO A 95 22.32 -3.83 -10.08
C PRO A 95 21.44 -2.92 -9.22
N TYR A 96 20.19 -3.29 -8.99
CA TYR A 96 19.23 -2.54 -8.18
C TYR A 96 19.44 -2.72 -6.67
N ALA A 97 20.09 -3.81 -6.25
CA ALA A 97 20.50 -4.04 -4.86
C ALA A 97 21.87 -3.40 -4.57
N ASN A 98 22.79 -3.44 -5.54
CA ASN A 98 24.10 -2.84 -5.41
C ASN A 98 23.99 -1.31 -5.20
N GLY A 99 24.51 -0.83 -4.07
CA GLY A 99 24.49 0.60 -3.74
C GLY A 99 23.08 1.18 -3.50
N TYR A 100 22.10 0.37 -3.19
CA TYR A 100 20.71 0.78 -2.92
C TYR A 100 20.63 1.96 -1.95
N TYR A 101 21.27 1.86 -0.79
CA TYR A 101 21.23 2.88 0.26
C TYR A 101 21.83 4.23 -0.13
N ALA A 102 22.70 4.27 -1.12
CA ALA A 102 23.26 5.52 -1.64
C ALA A 102 22.26 6.24 -2.56
N ARG A 103 21.39 5.49 -3.25
CA ARG A 103 20.49 6.03 -4.27
C ARG A 103 19.04 6.20 -3.81
N ILE A 104 18.61 5.43 -2.82
CA ILE A 104 17.22 5.42 -2.38
C ILE A 104 16.69 6.79 -1.96
N LYS A 105 17.51 7.64 -1.37
CA LYS A 105 17.09 8.98 -0.94
C LYS A 105 16.61 9.85 -2.11
N GLY A 106 17.31 9.79 -3.25
CA GLY A 106 16.90 10.49 -4.47
C GLY A 106 15.60 9.94 -5.05
N ALA A 107 15.46 8.60 -5.09
CA ALA A 107 14.24 7.96 -5.55
C ALA A 107 13.03 8.32 -4.66
N LEU A 108 13.20 8.27 -3.35
CA LEU A 108 12.15 8.66 -2.41
C LEU A 108 11.75 10.13 -2.56
N TRP A 109 12.71 11.02 -2.77
CA TRP A 109 12.43 12.44 -2.98
C TRP A 109 11.55 12.65 -4.22
N ASP A 110 11.89 11.97 -5.34
CA ASP A 110 11.13 12.11 -6.59
C ASP A 110 9.72 11.51 -6.51
N VAL A 111 9.50 10.45 -5.72
CA VAL A 111 8.17 9.84 -5.56
C VAL A 111 7.30 10.53 -4.51
N LEU A 112 7.83 11.47 -3.71
CA LEU A 112 7.02 12.20 -2.72
C LEU A 112 5.88 13.01 -3.34
N ASP A 113 6.07 13.52 -4.56
CA ASP A 113 5.06 14.28 -5.29
C ASP A 113 4.12 13.40 -6.12
N VAL A 114 4.32 12.08 -6.10
CA VAL A 114 3.49 11.12 -6.83
C VAL A 114 2.38 10.61 -5.92
N PRO A 115 1.12 10.96 -6.18
CA PRO A 115 0.01 10.64 -5.28
C PRO A 115 -0.37 9.15 -5.28
N CYS A 116 0.00 8.40 -6.33
CA CYS A 116 -0.33 6.99 -6.50
C CYS A 116 0.88 6.20 -7.00
N LEU A 117 1.44 5.38 -6.13
CA LEU A 117 2.55 4.50 -6.47
C LEU A 117 2.03 3.09 -6.78
N THR A 118 1.69 2.86 -8.05
CA THR A 118 1.36 1.53 -8.59
C THR A 118 2.63 0.72 -8.84
N ALA A 119 2.48 -0.55 -9.22
CA ALA A 119 3.62 -1.38 -9.58
C ALA A 119 4.42 -0.80 -10.77
N GLU A 120 3.71 -0.30 -11.78
CA GLU A 120 4.29 0.32 -12.98
C GLU A 120 5.04 1.60 -12.63
N THR A 121 4.43 2.46 -11.80
CA THR A 121 5.08 3.70 -11.34
C THR A 121 6.33 3.40 -10.52
N LEU A 122 6.26 2.42 -9.61
CA LEU A 122 7.42 2.00 -8.82
C LEU A 122 8.55 1.44 -9.69
N GLN A 123 8.22 0.69 -10.76
CA GLN A 123 9.22 0.19 -11.71
C GLN A 123 9.87 1.34 -12.48
N GLU A 124 9.09 2.31 -12.97
CA GLU A 124 9.61 3.48 -13.70
C GLU A 124 10.63 4.27 -12.87
N TYR A 125 10.25 4.63 -11.62
CA TYR A 125 11.17 5.38 -10.75
C TYR A 125 12.36 4.52 -10.28
N ALA A 126 12.15 3.23 -10.09
CA ALA A 126 13.21 2.29 -9.74
C ALA A 126 14.25 2.14 -10.85
N GLU A 127 13.84 2.10 -12.11
CA GLU A 127 14.77 2.11 -13.27
C GLU A 127 15.55 3.43 -13.33
N ARG A 128 14.86 4.56 -13.21
CA ARG A 128 15.46 5.91 -13.26
C ARG A 128 16.56 6.09 -12.23
N HIS A 129 16.38 5.59 -11.02
CA HIS A 129 17.32 5.70 -9.90
C HIS A 129 18.20 4.47 -9.70
N THR A 130 18.00 3.40 -10.47
CA THR A 130 18.68 2.11 -10.30
C THR A 130 18.54 1.56 -8.87
N VAL A 131 17.31 1.55 -8.35
CA VAL A 131 16.95 0.99 -7.02
C VAL A 131 15.96 -0.17 -7.18
N CYS A 132 15.87 -1.06 -6.19
CA CYS A 132 14.91 -2.15 -6.22
C CYS A 132 13.48 -1.63 -6.11
N PRO A 133 12.56 -1.90 -7.06
CA PRO A 133 11.19 -1.38 -7.01
C PRO A 133 10.40 -1.95 -5.84
N PHE A 134 10.69 -3.18 -5.40
CA PHE A 134 10.07 -3.77 -4.22
C PHE A 134 10.45 -3.01 -2.94
N GLU A 135 11.75 -2.76 -2.74
CA GLU A 135 12.22 -2.01 -1.57
C GLU A 135 11.78 -0.55 -1.62
N LEU A 136 11.78 0.08 -2.82
CA LEU A 136 11.24 1.43 -3.00
C LEU A 136 9.77 1.51 -2.57
N GLY A 137 8.94 0.53 -2.96
CA GLY A 137 7.54 0.45 -2.51
C GLY A 137 7.40 0.30 -1.01
N LEU A 138 8.23 -0.55 -0.39
CA LEU A 138 8.25 -0.72 1.06
C LEU A 138 8.71 0.55 1.81
N ASP A 139 9.72 1.25 1.30
CA ASP A 139 10.19 2.49 1.92
C ASP A 139 9.17 3.62 1.74
N SER A 140 8.55 3.73 0.56
CA SER A 140 7.49 4.71 0.27
C SER A 140 6.24 4.50 1.12
N SER A 141 5.97 3.25 1.53
CA SER A 141 4.79 2.94 2.35
C SER A 141 4.79 3.65 3.71
N LEU A 142 5.96 4.03 4.24
CA LEU A 142 6.08 4.75 5.51
C LEU A 142 5.50 6.18 5.46
N TRP A 143 5.31 6.73 4.25
CA TRP A 143 4.75 8.07 4.02
C TRP A 143 3.45 8.04 3.22
N SER A 144 2.83 6.87 3.10
CA SER A 144 1.57 6.67 2.40
C SER A 144 0.40 6.64 3.39
N ASP A 145 -0.69 7.31 3.02
CA ASP A 145 -1.94 7.29 3.78
C ASP A 145 -2.69 5.97 3.59
N VAL A 146 -2.59 5.39 2.39
CA VAL A 146 -3.21 4.11 2.07
C VAL A 146 -2.17 3.14 1.49
N ILE A 147 -2.08 1.98 2.11
CA ILE A 147 -1.22 0.89 1.68
C ILE A 147 -2.09 -0.24 1.18
N ILE A 148 -2.06 -0.49 -0.14
CA ILE A 148 -2.80 -1.59 -0.77
C ILE A 148 -1.86 -2.78 -0.89
N GLY A 149 -2.30 -3.97 -0.48
CA GLY A 149 -1.43 -5.14 -0.53
C GLY A 149 -2.15 -6.47 -0.36
N ASP A 150 -1.36 -7.53 -0.35
CA ASP A 150 -1.83 -8.87 -0.08
C ASP A 150 -2.03 -9.08 1.43
N TYR A 151 -2.88 -10.04 1.81
CA TYR A 151 -3.09 -10.45 3.20
C TYR A 151 -1.80 -10.84 3.91
N ASN A 152 -0.82 -11.39 3.17
CA ASN A 152 0.46 -11.83 3.72
C ASN A 152 1.23 -10.70 4.39
N TYR A 153 1.04 -9.45 3.96
CA TYR A 153 1.68 -8.30 4.60
C TYR A 153 1.22 -8.04 6.04
N LEU A 154 0.10 -8.61 6.45
CA LEU A 154 -0.40 -8.53 7.83
C LEU A 154 -0.36 -9.88 8.56
N PHE A 155 -0.77 -10.97 7.88
CA PHE A 155 -1.07 -12.25 8.54
C PHE A 155 0.04 -13.29 8.43
N ASP A 156 0.97 -13.17 7.48
CA ASP A 156 2.09 -14.09 7.36
C ASP A 156 3.19 -13.72 8.37
N PRO A 157 3.61 -14.65 9.26
CA PRO A 157 4.60 -14.37 10.30
C PRO A 157 6.00 -14.05 9.74
N VAL A 158 6.27 -14.39 8.49
CA VAL A 158 7.55 -14.13 7.81
C VAL A 158 7.50 -12.86 6.98
N MET A 159 6.40 -12.65 6.25
CA MET A 159 6.22 -11.59 5.27
C MET A 159 5.55 -10.33 5.81
N TYR A 160 5.03 -10.35 7.05
CA TYR A 160 4.35 -9.19 7.62
C TYR A 160 5.26 -7.94 7.68
N LEU A 161 4.64 -6.79 7.58
CA LEU A 161 5.34 -5.50 7.54
C LEU A 161 5.92 -5.12 8.92
N LYS A 162 7.06 -5.72 9.27
CA LYS A 162 7.76 -5.47 10.56
C LYS A 162 7.97 -4.00 10.85
N ARG A 163 8.26 -3.21 9.82
CA ARG A 163 8.50 -1.77 9.94
C ARG A 163 7.30 -0.98 10.48
N PHE A 164 6.10 -1.54 10.43
CA PHE A 164 4.89 -0.95 11.02
C PHE A 164 4.51 -1.59 12.35
N PHE A 165 4.73 -2.90 12.49
CA PHE A 165 4.11 -3.68 13.56
C PHE A 165 5.09 -4.18 14.62
N SER A 166 6.41 -3.94 14.46
CA SER A 166 7.44 -4.40 15.41
C SER A 166 7.27 -3.83 16.80
N ASP A 167 6.85 -2.58 16.91
CA ASP A 167 6.78 -1.87 18.20
C ASP A 167 5.39 -1.96 18.87
N GLY A 168 4.43 -2.66 18.21
CA GLY A 168 3.08 -2.89 18.74
C GLY A 168 2.26 -1.62 19.00
N ARG A 169 2.71 -0.47 18.52
CA ARG A 169 2.11 0.84 18.76
C ARG A 169 1.85 1.53 17.43
N GLY A 170 0.62 1.55 17.03
CA GLY A 170 0.17 2.30 15.85
C GLY A 170 -1.34 2.28 15.77
N GLU A 171 -1.91 3.41 15.45
CA GLU A 171 -3.35 3.54 15.23
C GLU A 171 -3.62 3.30 13.74
N TYR A 172 -3.78 2.04 13.35
CA TYR A 172 -3.99 1.62 11.98
C TYR A 172 -5.44 1.24 11.74
N ALA A 173 -5.95 1.53 10.54
CA ALA A 173 -7.19 0.93 10.05
C ALA A 173 -6.89 -0.20 9.05
N PHE A 174 -7.48 -1.36 9.28
CA PHE A 174 -7.36 -2.52 8.39
C PHE A 174 -8.68 -2.75 7.67
N LEU A 175 -8.67 -2.60 6.35
CA LEU A 175 -9.78 -2.90 5.46
C LEU A 175 -9.46 -4.21 4.75
N VAL A 176 -10.13 -5.29 5.15
CA VAL A 176 -9.87 -6.63 4.60
C VAL A 176 -10.99 -6.97 3.63
N ASP A 177 -10.69 -6.91 2.34
CA ASP A 177 -11.66 -7.25 1.29
C ASP A 177 -11.68 -8.77 1.05
N GLU A 178 -12.86 -9.30 0.73
CA GLU A 178 -13.07 -10.75 0.49
C GLU A 178 -12.53 -11.61 1.66
N ALA A 179 -12.80 -11.20 2.90
CA ALA A 179 -12.26 -11.80 4.12
C ALA A 179 -12.56 -13.31 4.28
N HIS A 180 -13.55 -13.83 3.53
CA HIS A 180 -13.85 -15.26 3.46
C HIS A 180 -12.69 -16.10 2.87
N ASN A 181 -11.71 -15.49 2.21
CA ASN A 181 -10.51 -16.19 1.74
C ASN A 181 -9.45 -16.41 2.84
N LEU A 182 -9.67 -15.90 4.04
CA LEU A 182 -8.79 -16.10 5.20
C LEU A 182 -9.15 -17.35 6.03
N VAL A 183 -10.20 -18.09 5.65
CA VAL A 183 -10.71 -19.28 6.35
C VAL A 183 -10.22 -20.55 5.67
#